data_af63210ccd490859b381b8895b54701e
#
_entry.id   af63210ccd490859b381b8895b54701e
#
_cell.length_a   1.000
_cell.length_b   1.000
_cell.length_c   1.000
_cell.angle_alpha   90.00
_cell.angle_beta   90.00
_cell.angle_gamma   90.00
#
_symmetry.space_group_name_H-M   'P 1'
#
loop_
_entity.id
_entity.type
_entity.pdbx_description
1 polymer ?
#
loop_
_entity_poly.entity_id
_entity_poly.type
_entity_poly.pdbx_seq_one_letter_code
_entity_poly.pdbx_strand_id
1 'polypeptide(L)'
;DAQIYGAQVYAINMETEEISMLGAIPLQRVELNTGRYSLVILREKYKEYHATITIREAENAAIRPVMQPNYSTVTLTASPMADIYIDGNKVGKGEWNGTLEYGTYLVETRQQSHHSAMTNITISAGDANVAYTLNNPTPLYGTLIVDGSPLDAMIWIDNEQKGTTPMVFNKI
;
A
#
# COMPACT_ATOMS: atom_id res chain seq x y z
N ASP A 1 2.57 25.84 7.66
CA ASP A 1 2.56 24.46 8.18
C ASP A 1 3.33 23.56 7.20
N ALA A 2 4.42 22.94 7.67
CA ALA A 2 5.30 22.16 6.80
C ALA A 2 4.58 20.96 6.12
N GLN A 3 3.49 20.50 6.70
CA GLN A 3 2.72 19.36 6.21
C GLN A 3 2.01 19.62 4.88
N ILE A 4 1.67 20.86 4.58
CA ILE A 4 0.95 21.24 3.34
C ILE A 4 1.83 21.94 2.31
N TYR A 5 3.13 22.04 2.57
CA TYR A 5 4.09 22.62 1.63
C TYR A 5 4.10 21.86 0.29
N GLY A 6 3.97 22.58 -0.80
CA GLY A 6 3.87 22.01 -2.15
C GLY A 6 2.46 21.56 -2.57
N ALA A 7 1.43 21.72 -1.72
CA ALA A 7 0.05 21.46 -2.12
C ALA A 7 -0.37 22.41 -3.26
N GLN A 8 -1.01 21.87 -4.29
CA GLN A 8 -1.49 22.61 -5.46
C GLN A 8 -2.80 23.32 -5.13
N VAL A 9 -2.93 24.57 -5.54
CA VAL A 9 -4.09 25.43 -5.24
C VAL A 9 -4.79 25.83 -6.52
N TYR A 10 -6.10 25.60 -6.54
CA TYR A 10 -6.98 25.98 -7.64
C TYR A 10 -8.10 26.88 -7.12
N ALA A 11 -8.48 27.86 -7.94
CA ALA A 11 -9.67 28.69 -7.72
C ALA A 11 -10.64 28.47 -8.89
N ILE A 12 -11.89 28.17 -8.56
CA ILE A 12 -12.98 28.01 -9.52
C ILE A 12 -13.93 29.19 -9.33
N ASN A 13 -14.05 30.03 -10.33
CA ASN A 13 -15.02 31.12 -10.28
C ASN A 13 -16.44 30.56 -10.28
N MET A 14 -17.24 30.91 -9.28
CA MET A 14 -18.57 30.33 -9.09
C MET A 14 -19.63 30.89 -10.06
N GLU A 15 -19.33 31.94 -10.82
CA GLU A 15 -20.22 32.56 -11.80
C GLU A 15 -19.90 32.09 -13.22
N THR A 16 -18.59 32.01 -13.54
CA THR A 16 -18.13 31.66 -14.91
C THR A 16 -17.68 30.23 -15.04
N GLU A 17 -17.56 29.48 -13.92
CA GLU A 17 -17.01 28.12 -13.83
C GLU A 17 -15.55 28.02 -14.33
N GLU A 18 -14.87 29.14 -14.52
CA GLU A 18 -13.48 29.18 -14.94
C GLU A 18 -12.57 28.63 -13.83
N ILE A 19 -11.68 27.71 -14.18
CA ILE A 19 -10.72 27.10 -13.29
C ILE A 19 -9.35 27.75 -13.49
N SER A 20 -8.80 28.35 -12.44
CA SER A 20 -7.49 28.95 -12.42
C SER A 20 -6.56 28.17 -11.49
N MET A 21 -5.43 27.69 -11.99
CA MET A 21 -4.37 27.13 -11.16
C MET A 21 -3.54 28.29 -10.59
N LEU A 22 -3.55 28.43 -9.25
CA LEU A 22 -2.88 29.55 -8.57
C LEU A 22 -1.42 29.27 -8.25
N GLY A 23 -1.03 27.97 -8.21
CA GLY A 23 0.32 27.52 -7.88
C GLY A 23 0.37 26.60 -6.67
N ALA A 24 1.52 26.50 -6.03
CA ALA A 24 1.74 25.62 -4.87
C ALA A 24 1.96 26.42 -3.57
N ILE A 25 1.51 25.87 -2.45
CA ILE A 25 1.74 26.45 -1.11
C ILE A 25 3.24 26.41 -0.76
N PRO A 26 3.82 27.50 -0.22
CA PRO A 26 3.19 28.77 0.18
C PRO A 26 2.95 29.70 -1.02
N LEU A 27 1.72 30.19 -1.14
CA LEU A 27 1.39 31.21 -2.12
C LEU A 27 1.54 32.61 -1.49
N GLN A 28 2.19 33.51 -2.21
CA GLN A 28 2.29 34.91 -1.83
C GLN A 28 1.64 35.76 -2.93
N ARG A 29 0.65 36.57 -2.55
CA ARG A 29 -0.03 37.52 -3.43
C ARG A 29 -0.46 36.93 -4.77
N VAL A 30 -1.60 36.29 -4.77
CA VAL A 30 -2.28 35.85 -5.98
C VAL A 30 -3.29 36.90 -6.38
N GLU A 31 -3.24 37.36 -7.62
CA GLU A 31 -4.22 38.29 -8.18
C GLU A 31 -5.41 37.51 -8.74
N LEU A 32 -6.59 37.81 -8.25
CA LEU A 32 -7.88 37.30 -8.74
C LEU A 32 -8.83 38.47 -8.92
N ASN A 33 -9.68 38.40 -9.92
CA ASN A 33 -10.78 39.36 -10.09
C ASN A 33 -11.72 39.31 -8.86
N THR A 34 -12.43 40.40 -8.59
CA THR A 34 -13.48 40.39 -7.56
C THR A 34 -14.53 39.36 -7.91
N GLY A 35 -15.05 38.64 -6.91
CA GLY A 35 -16.04 37.59 -7.14
C GLY A 35 -16.01 36.51 -6.06
N ARG A 36 -16.85 35.51 -6.24
CA ARG A 36 -16.90 34.32 -5.38
C ARG A 36 -16.19 33.14 -6.06
N TYR A 37 -15.36 32.46 -5.29
CA TYR A 37 -14.57 31.33 -5.79
C TYR A 37 -14.72 30.12 -4.85
N SER A 38 -14.77 28.94 -5.44
CA SER A 38 -14.47 27.69 -4.76
C SER A 38 -12.97 27.47 -4.79
N LEU A 39 -12.33 27.47 -3.64
CA LEU A 39 -10.91 27.16 -3.50
C LEU A 39 -10.76 25.65 -3.28
N VAL A 40 -9.92 25.00 -4.10
CA VAL A 40 -9.60 23.58 -3.99
C VAL A 40 -8.09 23.44 -3.80
N ILE A 41 -7.69 22.71 -2.76
CA ILE A 41 -6.27 22.45 -2.48
C ILE A 41 -6.03 20.95 -2.48
N LEU A 42 -5.09 20.52 -3.32
CA LEU A 42 -4.76 19.12 -3.55
C LEU A 42 -3.33 18.82 -3.09
N ARG A 43 -3.17 17.72 -2.37
CA ARG A 43 -1.88 17.16 -2.01
C ARG A 43 -1.96 15.64 -1.96
N GLU A 44 -0.97 14.97 -2.52
CA GLU A 44 -0.84 13.52 -2.41
C GLU A 44 -0.89 13.06 -0.94
N LYS A 45 -1.61 11.99 -0.67
CA LYS A 45 -1.84 11.42 0.68
C LYS A 45 -2.62 12.31 1.65
N TYR A 46 -3.31 13.33 1.15
CA TYR A 46 -4.20 14.17 1.94
C TYR A 46 -5.58 14.25 1.30
N LYS A 47 -6.61 14.40 2.11
CA LYS A 47 -7.95 14.71 1.62
C LYS A 47 -7.96 16.09 0.99
N GLU A 48 -8.69 16.24 -0.09
CA GLU A 48 -8.90 17.53 -0.73
C GLU A 48 -9.45 18.54 0.28
N TYR A 49 -8.90 19.74 0.27
CA TYR A 49 -9.44 20.85 1.05
C TYR A 49 -10.28 21.74 0.15
N HIS A 50 -11.51 22.02 0.59
CA HIS A 50 -12.45 22.90 -0.10
C HIS A 50 -12.85 24.07 0.78
N ALA A 51 -12.88 25.28 0.20
CA ALA A 51 -13.39 26.47 0.87
C ALA A 51 -14.04 27.42 -0.15
N THR A 52 -15.11 28.09 0.24
CA THR A 52 -15.67 29.20 -0.52
C THR A 52 -15.06 30.50 -0.04
N ILE A 53 -14.51 31.29 -0.96
CA ILE A 53 -13.91 32.60 -0.67
C ILE A 53 -14.58 33.68 -1.50
N THR A 54 -14.58 34.90 -0.99
CA THR A 54 -15.02 36.09 -1.71
C THR A 54 -13.87 37.06 -1.82
N ILE A 55 -13.48 37.36 -3.06
CA ILE A 55 -12.45 38.37 -3.38
C ILE A 55 -13.13 39.70 -3.56
N ARG A 56 -12.66 40.70 -2.83
CA ARG A 56 -13.15 42.09 -2.88
C ARG A 56 -12.04 43.01 -3.37
N GLU A 57 -12.46 44.23 -3.73
CA GLU A 57 -11.58 45.33 -4.14
C GLU A 57 -10.72 45.75 -2.97
N ALA A 58 -9.97 45.29 -2.37
CA ALA A 58 -9.08 45.65 -1.28
C ALA A 58 -8.27 44.46 -0.78
N GLU A 59 -7.52 44.64 0.25
CA GLU A 59 -6.77 43.54 0.86
C GLU A 59 -7.70 42.46 1.40
N ASN A 60 -7.43 41.21 1.08
CA ASN A 60 -8.18 40.04 1.51
C ASN A 60 -7.40 39.25 2.56
N ALA A 61 -8.15 38.63 3.49
CA ALA A 61 -7.56 37.84 4.54
C ALA A 61 -6.80 36.62 4.04
N ALA A 62 -5.69 36.29 4.67
CA ALA A 62 -4.92 35.10 4.37
C ALA A 62 -5.71 33.84 4.77
N ILE A 63 -5.72 32.86 3.87
CA ILE A 63 -6.32 31.55 4.12
C ILE A 63 -5.23 30.61 4.64
N ARG A 64 -5.54 29.91 5.74
CA ARG A 64 -4.65 28.95 6.38
C ARG A 64 -5.32 27.56 6.39
N PRO A 65 -5.20 26.79 5.29
CA PRO A 65 -5.84 25.49 5.19
C PRO A 65 -5.22 24.48 6.16
N VAL A 66 -6.07 23.64 6.74
CA VAL A 66 -5.66 22.45 7.50
C VAL A 66 -6.14 21.23 6.73
N MET A 67 -5.21 20.49 6.15
CA MET A 67 -5.53 19.27 5.38
C MET A 67 -5.47 18.05 6.28
N GLN A 68 -6.40 17.12 6.07
CA GLN A 68 -6.46 15.85 6.79
C GLN A 68 -5.66 14.79 6.04
N PRO A 69 -4.76 14.04 6.71
CA PRO A 69 -4.10 12.89 6.10
C PRO A 69 -5.11 11.89 5.55
N ASN A 70 -4.80 11.28 4.42
CA ASN A 70 -5.57 10.21 3.79
C ASN A 70 -4.76 8.91 3.74
N TYR A 71 -3.95 8.64 4.77
CA TYR A 71 -3.08 7.46 4.84
C TYR A 71 -2.85 7.02 6.27
N SER A 72 -2.39 5.77 6.42
CA SER A 72 -1.90 5.21 7.68
C SER A 72 -0.51 4.63 7.49
N THR A 73 0.28 4.57 8.56
CA THR A 73 1.47 3.74 8.61
C THR A 73 1.07 2.30 8.81
N VAL A 74 1.58 1.40 7.98
CA VAL A 74 1.18 -0.01 7.95
C VAL A 74 2.41 -0.89 8.13
N THR A 75 2.30 -1.85 9.04
CA THR A 75 3.26 -2.94 9.23
C THR A 75 2.62 -4.24 8.79
N LEU A 76 3.24 -4.95 7.86
CA LEU A 76 2.86 -6.31 7.44
C LEU A 76 3.93 -7.28 7.89
N THR A 77 3.54 -8.34 8.60
CA THR A 77 4.44 -9.39 9.08
C THR A 77 4.02 -10.75 8.51
N ALA A 78 4.96 -11.47 7.94
CA ALA A 78 4.79 -12.80 7.37
C ALA A 78 5.91 -13.74 7.84
N SER A 79 5.88 -15.01 7.38
CA SER A 79 7.03 -15.91 7.53
C SER A 79 8.31 -15.24 6.97
N PRO A 80 9.47 -15.36 7.66
CA PRO A 80 10.73 -14.72 7.21
C PRO A 80 11.17 -15.08 5.79
N MET A 81 10.72 -16.24 5.27
CA MET A 81 11.04 -16.70 3.92
C MET A 81 10.02 -16.30 2.87
N ALA A 82 8.85 -15.78 3.28
CA ALA A 82 7.79 -15.39 2.35
C ALA A 82 8.02 -13.99 1.78
N ASP A 83 7.89 -13.85 0.47
CA ASP A 83 7.81 -12.58 -0.21
C ASP A 83 6.41 -11.98 -0.02
N ILE A 84 6.33 -10.66 0.22
CA ILE A 84 5.09 -9.93 0.44
C ILE A 84 4.78 -9.09 -0.80
N TYR A 85 3.53 -9.18 -1.26
CA TYR A 85 3.01 -8.43 -2.40
C TYR A 85 1.78 -7.64 -1.96
N ILE A 86 1.64 -6.40 -2.45
CA ILE A 86 0.44 -5.56 -2.32
C ILE A 86 -0.05 -5.27 -3.74
N ASP A 87 -1.30 -5.63 -4.04
CA ASP A 87 -1.93 -5.47 -5.37
C ASP A 87 -1.02 -5.96 -6.51
N GLY A 88 -0.38 -7.13 -6.31
CA GLY A 88 0.50 -7.77 -7.27
C GLY A 88 1.95 -7.24 -7.32
N ASN A 89 2.27 -6.16 -6.62
CA ASN A 89 3.61 -5.59 -6.56
C ASN A 89 4.38 -6.12 -5.35
N LYS A 90 5.58 -6.66 -5.56
CA LYS A 90 6.45 -7.09 -4.47
C LYS A 90 6.93 -5.88 -3.68
N VAL A 91 6.66 -5.88 -2.37
CA VAL A 91 7.02 -4.80 -1.45
C VAL A 91 8.06 -5.17 -0.41
N GLY A 92 8.17 -6.46 -0.05
CA GLY A 92 9.10 -6.91 0.99
C GLY A 92 9.26 -8.42 1.06
N LYS A 93 10.00 -8.87 2.09
CA LYS A 93 10.18 -10.28 2.45
C LYS A 93 10.18 -10.40 3.97
N GLY A 94 9.33 -11.28 4.51
CA GLY A 94 9.14 -11.49 5.95
C GLY A 94 8.42 -10.34 6.64
N GLU A 95 8.83 -9.11 6.39
CA GLU A 95 8.23 -7.88 6.94
C GLU A 95 8.22 -6.77 5.90
N TRP A 96 7.23 -5.89 6.00
CA TRP A 96 7.16 -4.63 5.28
C TRP A 96 6.57 -3.53 6.17
N ASN A 97 7.19 -2.35 6.11
CA ASN A 97 6.74 -1.14 6.78
C ASN A 97 6.63 -0.01 5.76
N GLY A 98 5.47 0.64 5.71
CA GLY A 98 5.24 1.71 4.76
C GLY A 98 3.98 2.50 5.07
N THR A 99 3.56 3.34 4.11
CA THR A 99 2.31 4.09 4.19
C THR A 99 1.38 3.64 3.07
N LEU A 100 0.12 3.39 3.42
CA LEU A 100 -0.96 3.12 2.45
C LEU A 100 -2.06 4.15 2.64
N GLU A 101 -2.64 4.61 1.54
CA GLU A 101 -3.83 5.44 1.57
C GLU A 101 -5.03 4.66 2.11
N TYR A 102 -6.10 5.36 2.49
CA TYR A 102 -7.32 4.71 2.91
C TYR A 102 -7.93 3.94 1.75
N GLY A 103 -8.23 2.67 1.98
CA GLY A 103 -8.72 1.77 0.94
C GLY A 103 -8.57 0.31 1.32
N THR A 104 -8.92 -0.56 0.39
CA THR A 104 -8.77 -2.02 0.52
C THR A 104 -7.71 -2.51 -0.44
N TYR A 105 -6.79 -3.33 0.04
CA TYR A 105 -5.65 -3.86 -0.67
C TYR A 105 -5.65 -5.39 -0.63
N LEU A 106 -5.33 -6.01 -1.75
CA LEU A 106 -5.04 -7.43 -1.80
C LEU A 106 -3.58 -7.66 -1.42
N VAL A 107 -3.37 -8.30 -0.28
CA VAL A 107 -2.03 -8.68 0.17
C VAL A 107 -1.84 -10.17 -0.06
N GLU A 108 -0.71 -10.53 -0.68
CA GLU A 108 -0.35 -11.91 -0.98
C GLU A 108 1.03 -12.23 -0.42
N THR A 109 1.17 -13.43 0.15
CA THR A 109 2.45 -13.99 0.56
C THR A 109 2.82 -15.14 -0.35
N ARG A 110 4.06 -15.14 -0.88
CA ARG A 110 4.59 -16.17 -1.79
C ARG A 110 5.90 -16.74 -1.26
N GLN A 111 6.05 -18.03 -1.43
CA GLN A 111 7.30 -18.73 -1.14
C GLN A 111 7.48 -19.84 -2.20
N GLN A 112 8.73 -20.06 -2.61
CA GLN A 112 9.04 -21.13 -3.58
C GLN A 112 8.53 -22.48 -3.06
N SER A 113 7.98 -23.31 -3.94
CA SER A 113 7.39 -24.62 -3.65
C SER A 113 6.25 -24.59 -2.61
N HIS A 114 5.51 -23.47 -2.57
CA HIS A 114 4.34 -23.29 -1.71
C HIS A 114 3.16 -22.73 -2.50
N HIS A 115 1.94 -23.07 -2.08
CA HIS A 115 0.76 -22.31 -2.47
C HIS A 115 0.82 -20.94 -1.79
N SER A 116 0.54 -19.88 -2.56
CA SER A 116 0.45 -18.53 -2.00
C SER A 116 -0.76 -18.40 -1.07
N ALA A 117 -0.66 -17.49 -0.11
CA ALA A 117 -1.79 -17.10 0.72
C ALA A 117 -2.18 -15.66 0.41
N MET A 118 -3.49 -15.40 0.35
CA MET A 118 -4.06 -14.08 0.01
C MET A 118 -4.97 -13.60 1.14
N THR A 119 -4.95 -12.29 1.38
CA THR A 119 -5.76 -11.64 2.41
C THR A 119 -6.10 -10.23 1.94
N ASN A 120 -7.35 -9.82 2.07
CA ASN A 120 -7.72 -8.41 1.90
C ASN A 120 -7.51 -7.69 3.24
N ILE A 121 -6.80 -6.57 3.21
CA ILE A 121 -6.66 -5.64 4.33
C ILE A 121 -7.37 -4.33 3.99
N THR A 122 -7.96 -3.69 5.00
CA THR A 122 -8.64 -2.40 4.83
C THR A 122 -7.99 -1.37 5.74
N ILE A 123 -7.55 -0.27 5.15
CA ILE A 123 -7.00 0.88 5.87
C ILE A 123 -8.11 1.92 5.98
N SER A 124 -8.50 2.26 7.21
CA SER A 124 -9.63 3.14 7.50
C SER A 124 -9.20 4.51 8.02
N ALA A 125 -10.06 5.50 7.84
CA ALA A 125 -9.84 6.82 8.39
C ALA A 125 -9.80 6.78 9.92
N GLY A 126 -8.74 7.38 10.49
CA GLY A 126 -8.51 7.39 11.94
C GLY A 126 -7.46 6.38 12.41
N ASP A 127 -7.10 5.41 11.58
CA ASP A 127 -6.03 4.45 11.88
C ASP A 127 -4.67 5.11 11.65
N ALA A 128 -4.02 5.59 12.69
CA ALA A 128 -2.71 6.23 12.56
C ALA A 128 -1.60 5.21 12.25
N ASN A 129 -1.65 4.05 12.93
CA ASN A 129 -0.71 2.95 12.74
C ASN A 129 -1.49 1.63 12.81
N VAL A 130 -1.33 0.79 11.82
CA VAL A 130 -1.95 -0.53 11.75
C VAL A 130 -0.93 -1.62 11.50
N ALA A 131 -1.13 -2.78 12.12
CA ALA A 131 -0.28 -3.94 11.94
C ALA A 131 -1.12 -5.17 11.57
N TYR A 132 -0.69 -5.89 10.55
CA TYR A 132 -1.32 -7.14 10.12
C TYR A 132 -0.30 -8.27 10.14
N THR A 133 -0.69 -9.39 10.76
CA THR A 133 0.02 -10.67 10.61
C THR A 133 -0.64 -11.41 9.45
N LEU A 134 0.14 -11.68 8.42
CA LEU A 134 -0.32 -12.30 7.18
C LEU A 134 -0.35 -13.82 7.31
N ASN A 135 -1.25 -14.45 6.55
CA ASN A 135 -1.27 -15.90 6.42
C ASN A 135 0.01 -16.40 5.72
N ASN A 136 0.52 -17.51 6.18
CA ASN A 136 1.72 -18.12 5.60
C ASN A 136 1.38 -18.94 4.36
N PRO A 137 2.26 -18.95 3.34
CA PRO A 137 2.20 -19.89 2.25
C PRO A 137 2.23 -21.35 2.75
N THR A 138 1.48 -22.24 2.12
CA THR A 138 1.41 -23.66 2.49
C THR A 138 2.29 -24.50 1.59
N PRO A 139 3.16 -25.40 2.11
CA PRO A 139 4.04 -26.19 1.30
C PRO A 139 3.31 -27.03 0.25
N LEU A 140 3.89 -27.11 -0.95
CA LEU A 140 3.53 -28.06 -1.98
C LEU A 140 4.32 -29.33 -1.75
N TYR A 141 3.62 -30.44 -1.60
CA TYR A 141 4.24 -31.75 -1.43
C TYR A 141 3.96 -32.63 -2.62
N GLY A 142 4.97 -33.44 -2.97
CA GLY A 142 4.87 -34.51 -3.95
C GLY A 142 4.89 -35.91 -3.28
N THR A 143 4.74 -36.94 -4.11
CA THR A 143 5.01 -38.32 -3.75
C THR A 143 6.15 -38.80 -4.61
N LEU A 144 7.17 -39.40 -4.00
CA LEU A 144 8.27 -40.05 -4.68
C LEU A 144 8.16 -41.56 -4.49
N ILE A 145 8.13 -42.29 -5.59
CA ILE A 145 8.18 -43.75 -5.59
C ILE A 145 9.59 -44.15 -6.07
N VAL A 146 10.32 -44.87 -5.24
CA VAL A 146 11.63 -45.40 -5.57
C VAL A 146 11.50 -46.93 -5.65
N ASP A 147 11.58 -47.43 -6.84
CA ASP A 147 11.54 -48.85 -7.13
C ASP A 147 12.83 -49.24 -7.88
N GLY A 148 13.26 -50.47 -7.77
CA GLY A 148 14.46 -50.91 -8.46
C GLY A 148 15.03 -52.23 -7.98
N SER A 149 16.10 -52.67 -8.66
CA SER A 149 16.88 -53.87 -8.34
C SER A 149 18.34 -53.46 -8.09
N PRO A 150 19.00 -53.95 -7.03
CA PRO A 150 18.51 -54.97 -6.10
C PRO A 150 17.49 -54.39 -5.10
N LEU A 151 16.66 -55.26 -4.51
CA LEU A 151 15.86 -54.95 -3.36
C LEU A 151 16.78 -54.57 -2.18
N ASP A 152 16.25 -53.82 -1.22
CA ASP A 152 16.94 -53.34 -0.03
C ASP A 152 18.16 -52.43 -0.31
N ALA A 153 18.25 -51.84 -1.53
CA ALA A 153 19.23 -50.82 -1.81
C ALA A 153 18.92 -49.52 -0.99
N MET A 154 19.93 -48.98 -0.31
CA MET A 154 19.79 -47.82 0.53
C MET A 154 19.41 -46.56 -0.29
N ILE A 155 18.38 -45.85 0.16
CA ILE A 155 17.91 -44.59 -0.44
C ILE A 155 18.38 -43.42 0.41
N TRP A 156 19.08 -42.49 -0.25
CA TRP A 156 19.51 -41.22 0.36
C TRP A 156 18.83 -40.05 -0.35
N ILE A 157 18.29 -39.14 0.40
CA ILE A 157 17.69 -37.87 -0.08
C ILE A 157 18.34 -36.76 0.75
N ASP A 158 18.89 -35.74 0.08
CA ASP A 158 19.58 -34.60 0.70
C ASP A 158 20.64 -35.02 1.73
N ASN A 159 21.47 -36.03 1.40
CA ASN A 159 22.50 -36.61 2.26
C ASN A 159 22.00 -37.29 3.53
N GLU A 160 20.72 -37.59 3.62
CA GLU A 160 20.10 -38.33 4.74
C GLU A 160 19.55 -39.65 4.27
N GLN A 161 19.89 -40.74 4.98
CA GLN A 161 19.34 -42.06 4.68
C GLN A 161 17.87 -42.11 5.05
N LYS A 162 17.00 -42.39 4.07
CA LYS A 162 15.54 -42.34 4.22
C LYS A 162 14.90 -43.75 4.20
N GLY A 163 15.63 -44.78 3.79
CA GLY A 163 15.11 -46.14 3.76
C GLY A 163 15.79 -47.00 2.67
N THR A 164 15.11 -48.05 2.23
CA THR A 164 15.58 -48.99 1.19
C THR A 164 14.50 -49.23 0.15
N THR A 165 14.95 -49.65 -1.06
CA THR A 165 14.03 -50.00 -2.17
C THR A 165 13.28 -51.30 -1.93
N PRO A 166 12.01 -51.44 -2.39
CA PRO A 166 11.15 -50.38 -2.91
C PRO A 166 10.55 -49.54 -1.78
N MET A 167 10.37 -48.23 -2.00
CA MET A 167 9.78 -47.31 -1.00
C MET A 167 8.97 -46.20 -1.65
N VAL A 168 7.91 -45.78 -0.94
CA VAL A 168 7.07 -44.64 -1.30
C VAL A 168 7.23 -43.54 -0.25
N PHE A 169 7.63 -42.38 -0.67
CA PHE A 169 7.71 -41.18 0.19
C PHE A 169 6.56 -40.26 -0.16
N ASN A 170 5.76 -39.97 0.86
CA ASN A 170 4.68 -38.98 0.77
C ASN A 170 5.12 -37.66 1.39
N LYS A 171 4.70 -36.55 0.78
CA LYS A 171 5.05 -35.18 1.24
C LYS A 171 6.56 -34.92 1.19
N ILE A 172 7.14 -35.14 0.05
CA ILE A 172 8.52 -34.72 -0.29
C ILE A 172 8.51 -33.36 -0.97
#